data_8bf1557f3867a5defcea326093667473
#
_entry.id   8bf1557f3867a5defcea326093667473
#
_cell.length_a   1.000
_cell.length_b   1.000
_cell.length_c   1.000
_cell.angle_alpha   90.00
_cell.angle_beta   90.00
_cell.angle_gamma   90.00
#
_symmetry.space_group_name_H-M   'P 1'
#
loop_
_entity.id
_entity.type
_entity.pdbx_description
1 polymer ?
#
loop_
_entity_poly.entity_id
_entity_poly.type
_entity_poly.pdbx_seq_one_letter_code
_entity_poly.pdbx_strand_id
1 'polypeptide(L)'
;MVNPETPATQPPGPTLTIGDLAARTGVATATLRMWESRHGFPIPTRLASGHRRYDERDVDLVREVLRRRESGTRLEVAIASVRLREAGHDAEPGVPSVFATLRRLHPHLQPRRLRKSTLLALSWAIEDECLARAGRARVFGAFQQERFYRAAQERWRELARVARSTVVLADLDPEPAPVPGTTFVHLPADAPMRREWAVVCDAADHPAALTAWELPGQSTVADRDRLFESIWTVEPGAVRDAARACAQVAQQLGHPEGAALLYDLADEPAAPPVELVQATSLLNRVVAYVDQWA
;
A
#
# COMPACT_ATOMS: atom_id res chain seq x y z
N MET A 1 -43.03 -25.76 -16.50
CA MET A 1 -42.75 -24.49 -17.16
C MET A 1 -41.41 -24.00 -16.62
N VAL A 2 -40.38 -24.20 -17.43
CA VAL A 2 -39.00 -23.75 -17.11
C VAL A 2 -38.85 -22.36 -17.70
N ASN A 3 -38.53 -21.39 -16.86
CA ASN A 3 -38.26 -20.01 -17.26
C ASN A 3 -36.88 -19.95 -17.91
N PRO A 4 -36.68 -19.41 -19.12
CA PRO A 4 -35.36 -19.27 -19.70
C PRO A 4 -34.62 -18.11 -18.99
N GLU A 5 -33.46 -18.41 -18.39
CA GLU A 5 -32.51 -17.45 -17.90
C GLU A 5 -32.07 -16.51 -19.03
N THR A 6 -32.26 -15.22 -18.77
CA THR A 6 -31.75 -14.15 -19.66
C THR A 6 -30.23 -14.18 -19.61
N PRO A 7 -29.51 -14.30 -20.75
CA PRO A 7 -28.05 -14.26 -20.72
C PRO A 7 -27.58 -12.87 -20.28
N ALA A 8 -26.70 -12.84 -19.27
CA ALA A 8 -26.01 -11.63 -18.85
C ALA A 8 -25.29 -11.01 -20.06
N THR A 9 -25.65 -9.78 -20.40
CA THR A 9 -25.05 -9.01 -21.50
C THR A 9 -23.59 -8.74 -21.14
N GLN A 10 -22.66 -9.43 -21.77
CA GLN A 10 -21.24 -9.07 -21.70
C GLN A 10 -21.07 -7.61 -22.17
N PRO A 11 -20.22 -6.82 -21.50
CA PRO A 11 -19.94 -5.46 -21.94
C PRO A 11 -19.38 -5.48 -23.37
N PRO A 12 -19.76 -4.51 -24.22
CA PRO A 12 -19.30 -4.47 -25.61
C PRO A 12 -17.77 -4.43 -25.65
N GLY A 13 -17.17 -5.34 -26.40
CA GLY A 13 -15.72 -5.42 -26.57
C GLY A 13 -15.13 -4.14 -27.21
N PRO A 14 -13.79 -4.03 -27.29
CA PRO A 14 -13.11 -2.83 -27.76
C PRO A 14 -13.51 -2.47 -29.20
N THR A 15 -14.15 -1.29 -29.36
CA THR A 15 -14.74 -0.84 -30.64
C THR A 15 -14.03 0.38 -31.22
N LEU A 16 -13.29 1.15 -30.43
CA LEU A 16 -12.68 2.42 -30.84
C LEU A 16 -11.44 2.19 -31.71
N THR A 17 -11.29 2.99 -32.75
CA THR A 17 -10.04 3.11 -33.50
C THR A 17 -9.07 4.06 -32.78
N ILE A 18 -7.81 4.07 -33.23
CA ILE A 18 -6.82 5.06 -32.70
C ILE A 18 -7.25 6.50 -33.03
N GLY A 19 -7.99 6.71 -34.13
CA GLY A 19 -8.56 8.01 -34.48
C GLY A 19 -9.63 8.44 -33.49
N ASP A 20 -10.52 7.49 -33.11
CA ASP A 20 -11.57 7.75 -32.11
C ASP A 20 -10.95 8.06 -30.72
N LEU A 21 -9.94 7.29 -30.33
CA LEU A 21 -9.19 7.54 -29.08
C LEU A 21 -8.54 8.93 -29.11
N ALA A 22 -7.90 9.30 -30.22
CA ALA A 22 -7.29 10.62 -30.40
C ALA A 22 -8.32 11.76 -30.28
N ALA A 23 -9.46 11.62 -30.97
CA ALA A 23 -10.53 12.61 -30.94
C ALA A 23 -11.12 12.80 -29.54
N ARG A 24 -11.26 11.70 -28.75
CA ARG A 24 -11.85 11.73 -27.41
C ARG A 24 -10.89 12.21 -26.32
N THR A 25 -9.57 12.07 -26.53
CA THR A 25 -8.55 12.44 -25.55
C THR A 25 -7.85 13.75 -25.85
N GLY A 26 -8.01 14.29 -27.08
CA GLY A 26 -7.25 15.45 -27.54
C GLY A 26 -5.78 15.18 -27.86
N VAL A 27 -5.36 13.92 -27.83
CA VAL A 27 -3.97 13.52 -28.14
C VAL A 27 -3.83 13.11 -29.58
N ALA A 28 -2.86 13.68 -30.29
CA ALA A 28 -2.63 13.32 -31.71
C ALA A 28 -2.32 11.82 -31.87
N THR A 29 -2.86 11.20 -32.94
CA THR A 29 -2.63 9.77 -33.24
C THR A 29 -1.17 9.39 -33.32
N ALA A 30 -0.31 10.29 -33.83
CA ALA A 30 1.15 10.10 -33.87
C ALA A 30 1.74 10.00 -32.46
N THR A 31 1.27 10.82 -31.53
CA THR A 31 1.69 10.80 -30.12
C THR A 31 1.25 9.50 -29.43
N LEU A 32 0.00 9.06 -29.64
CA LEU A 32 -0.49 7.80 -29.09
C LEU A 32 0.32 6.60 -29.61
N ARG A 33 0.66 6.58 -30.90
CA ARG A 33 1.52 5.54 -31.48
C ARG A 33 2.94 5.57 -30.91
N MET A 34 3.48 6.74 -30.68
CA MET A 34 4.78 6.89 -30.04
C MET A 34 4.75 6.38 -28.57
N TRP A 35 3.68 6.69 -27.82
CA TRP A 35 3.51 6.16 -26.47
C TRP A 35 3.35 4.63 -26.49
N GLU A 36 2.57 4.07 -27.42
CA GLU A 36 2.47 2.62 -27.61
C GLU A 36 3.84 2.00 -27.87
N SER A 37 4.59 2.57 -28.81
CA SER A 37 5.91 2.04 -29.22
C SER A 37 6.97 2.13 -28.11
N ARG A 38 7.03 3.26 -27.39
CA ARG A 38 8.09 3.52 -26.40
C ARG A 38 7.76 3.03 -24.99
N HIS A 39 6.48 3.07 -24.65
CA HIS A 39 6.04 2.83 -23.27
C HIS A 39 5.03 1.67 -23.18
N GLY A 40 4.65 1.06 -24.33
CA GLY A 40 3.63 0.02 -24.36
C GLY A 40 2.24 0.50 -23.91
N PHE A 41 1.90 1.77 -24.10
CA PHE A 41 0.67 2.38 -23.62
C PHE A 41 0.10 3.37 -24.67
N PRO A 42 -1.25 3.39 -24.89
CA PRO A 42 -2.24 2.42 -24.41
C PRO A 42 -2.03 1.03 -24.99
N ILE A 43 -2.69 -0.01 -24.44
CA ILE A 43 -2.52 -1.39 -24.89
C ILE A 43 -3.69 -1.75 -25.83
N PRO A 44 -3.50 -1.79 -27.16
CA PRO A 44 -4.60 -2.12 -28.06
C PRO A 44 -4.95 -3.61 -28.03
N THR A 45 -6.22 -3.93 -28.13
CA THR A 45 -6.67 -5.25 -28.55
C THR A 45 -6.49 -5.39 -30.06
N ARG A 46 -5.86 -6.46 -30.53
CA ARG A 46 -5.68 -6.75 -31.96
C ARG A 46 -6.77 -7.68 -32.44
N LEU A 47 -7.54 -7.23 -33.44
CA LEU A 47 -8.49 -8.10 -34.13
C LEU A 47 -7.74 -9.16 -34.96
N ALA A 48 -8.46 -10.20 -35.39
CA ALA A 48 -7.93 -11.23 -36.30
C ALA A 48 -7.37 -10.64 -37.61
N SER A 49 -7.90 -9.49 -38.04
CA SER A 49 -7.44 -8.70 -39.18
C SER A 49 -6.16 -7.88 -38.89
N GLY A 50 -5.57 -7.95 -37.70
CA GLY A 50 -4.41 -7.17 -37.29
C GLY A 50 -4.70 -5.72 -36.89
N HIS A 51 -5.94 -5.24 -37.05
CA HIS A 51 -6.32 -3.88 -36.71
C HIS A 51 -6.36 -3.69 -35.17
N ARG A 52 -5.84 -2.54 -34.70
CA ARG A 52 -5.90 -2.12 -33.30
C ARG A 52 -7.29 -1.62 -32.94
N ARG A 53 -7.77 -2.02 -31.76
CA ARG A 53 -8.99 -1.51 -31.15
C ARG A 53 -8.74 -1.13 -29.70
N TYR A 54 -9.49 -0.15 -29.25
CA TYR A 54 -9.44 0.42 -27.90
C TYR A 54 -10.87 0.44 -27.33
N ASP A 55 -11.00 0.61 -26.03
CA ASP A 55 -12.29 0.75 -25.35
C ASP A 55 -12.44 2.08 -24.62
N GLU A 56 -13.57 2.30 -23.94
CA GLU A 56 -13.82 3.52 -23.15
C GLU A 56 -12.84 3.66 -22.01
N ARG A 57 -12.38 2.55 -21.45
CA ARG A 57 -11.37 2.52 -20.38
C ARG A 57 -10.04 3.10 -20.87
N ASP A 58 -9.63 2.79 -22.08
CA ASP A 58 -8.42 3.38 -22.67
C ASP A 58 -8.50 4.90 -22.76
N VAL A 59 -9.70 5.44 -23.05
CA VAL A 59 -9.92 6.89 -23.05
C VAL A 59 -9.66 7.50 -21.67
N ASP A 60 -10.21 6.89 -20.61
CA ASP A 60 -10.05 7.37 -19.24
C ASP A 60 -8.60 7.26 -18.76
N LEU A 61 -7.91 6.19 -19.12
CA LEU A 61 -6.49 6.00 -18.80
C LEU A 61 -5.61 7.06 -19.47
N VAL A 62 -5.84 7.35 -20.74
CA VAL A 62 -5.08 8.41 -21.46
C VAL A 62 -5.36 9.78 -20.86
N ARG A 63 -6.60 10.09 -20.50
CA ARG A 63 -6.96 11.35 -19.83
C ARG A 63 -6.26 11.47 -18.46
N GLU A 64 -6.18 10.39 -17.70
CA GLU A 64 -5.47 10.38 -16.42
C GLU A 64 -3.97 10.65 -16.59
N VAL A 65 -3.34 10.08 -17.62
CA VAL A 65 -1.93 10.38 -17.95
C VAL A 65 -1.76 11.88 -18.26
N LEU A 66 -2.68 12.47 -19.01
CA LEU A 66 -2.64 13.91 -19.32
C LEU A 66 -2.76 14.77 -18.06
N ARG A 67 -3.74 14.50 -17.19
CA ARG A 67 -3.90 15.24 -15.92
C ARG A 67 -2.62 15.21 -15.06
N ARG A 68 -1.97 14.06 -14.98
CA ARG A 68 -0.70 13.92 -14.24
C ARG A 68 0.44 14.68 -14.88
N ARG A 69 0.49 14.76 -16.20
CA ARG A 69 1.46 15.58 -16.93
C ARG A 69 1.24 17.08 -16.70
N GLU A 70 0.00 17.52 -16.70
CA GLU A 70 -0.39 18.89 -16.38
C GLU A 70 0.04 19.29 -14.95
N SER A 71 0.02 18.35 -14.00
CA SER A 71 0.55 18.55 -12.64
C SER A 71 2.09 18.44 -12.54
N GLY A 72 2.81 18.37 -13.68
CA GLY A 72 4.28 18.34 -13.69
C GLY A 72 4.92 16.96 -13.65
N THR A 73 4.13 15.87 -13.64
CA THR A 73 4.68 14.51 -13.64
C THR A 73 5.28 14.17 -15.02
N ARG A 74 6.46 13.55 -15.05
CA ARG A 74 7.07 13.06 -16.29
C ARG A 74 6.20 11.99 -16.94
N LEU A 75 6.20 11.91 -18.27
CA LEU A 75 5.34 11.01 -19.05
C LEU A 75 5.50 9.54 -18.63
N GLU A 76 6.72 9.07 -18.49
CA GLU A 76 7.03 7.68 -18.11
C GLU A 76 6.43 7.33 -16.74
N VAL A 77 6.55 8.24 -15.78
CA VAL A 77 6.03 8.07 -14.41
C VAL A 77 4.50 8.13 -14.42
N ALA A 78 3.91 9.03 -15.20
CA ALA A 78 2.46 9.14 -15.35
C ALA A 78 1.87 7.85 -15.95
N ILE A 79 2.46 7.33 -17.04
CA ILE A 79 2.04 6.08 -17.67
C ILE A 79 2.21 4.90 -16.71
N ALA A 80 3.37 4.77 -16.06
CA ALA A 80 3.61 3.70 -15.10
C ALA A 80 2.58 3.71 -13.97
N SER A 81 2.27 4.87 -13.40
CA SER A 81 1.27 5.03 -12.35
C SER A 81 -0.14 4.62 -12.78
N VAL A 82 -0.53 4.96 -14.02
CA VAL A 82 -1.85 4.64 -14.56
C VAL A 82 -1.98 3.14 -14.83
N ARG A 83 -0.95 2.53 -15.45
CA ARG A 83 -0.92 1.06 -15.69
C ARG A 83 -0.95 0.25 -14.40
N LEU A 84 -0.28 0.73 -13.36
CA LEU A 84 -0.30 0.06 -12.05
C LEU A 84 -1.69 0.11 -11.41
N ARG A 85 -2.42 1.22 -11.56
CA ARG A 85 -3.82 1.32 -11.10
C ARG A 85 -4.74 0.38 -11.90
N GLU A 86 -4.51 0.26 -13.21
CA GLU A 86 -5.25 -0.63 -14.08
C GLU A 86 -5.06 -2.10 -13.70
N ALA A 87 -3.81 -2.54 -13.55
CA ALA A 87 -3.49 -3.90 -13.09
C ALA A 87 -4.10 -4.24 -11.72
N GLY A 88 -4.37 -3.21 -10.89
CA GLY A 88 -5.09 -3.37 -9.62
C GLY A 88 -6.61 -3.39 -9.74
N HIS A 89 -7.19 -3.00 -10.91
CA HIS A 89 -8.63 -3.06 -11.17
C HIS A 89 -9.06 -4.40 -11.78
N ASP A 90 -8.16 -5.07 -12.51
CA ASP A 90 -8.41 -6.38 -13.15
C ASP A 90 -8.02 -7.56 -12.25
N ALA A 91 -7.29 -7.32 -11.14
CA ALA A 91 -7.17 -8.29 -10.08
C ALA A 91 -8.50 -8.28 -9.31
N GLU A 92 -9.14 -9.42 -9.14
CA GLU A 92 -10.14 -9.58 -8.09
C GLU A 92 -9.64 -8.86 -6.84
N PRO A 93 -10.52 -8.18 -6.06
CA PRO A 93 -10.06 -7.48 -4.86
C PRO A 93 -9.46 -8.50 -3.89
N GLY A 94 -8.21 -8.84 -4.15
CA GLY A 94 -7.42 -9.67 -3.25
C GLY A 94 -7.31 -8.95 -1.91
N VAL A 95 -7.25 -9.71 -0.84
CA VAL A 95 -7.07 -9.14 0.51
C VAL A 95 -5.91 -8.15 0.45
N PRO A 96 -6.11 -6.88 0.86
CA PRO A 96 -5.08 -5.86 0.75
C PRO A 96 -3.80 -6.26 1.50
N SER A 97 -2.67 -5.84 0.95
CA SER A 97 -1.35 -5.98 1.56
C SER A 97 -0.68 -4.61 1.51
N VAL A 98 -0.10 -4.17 2.60
CA VAL A 98 0.63 -2.88 2.66
C VAL A 98 1.80 -2.90 1.71
N PHE A 99 2.58 -3.99 1.73
CA PHE A 99 3.74 -4.18 0.86
C PHE A 99 3.37 -4.13 -0.62
N ALA A 100 2.35 -4.88 -1.03
CA ALA A 100 1.88 -4.87 -2.42
C ALA A 100 1.31 -3.50 -2.82
N THR A 101 0.60 -2.82 -1.91
CA THR A 101 0.07 -1.48 -2.13
C THR A 101 1.19 -0.47 -2.36
N LEU A 102 2.20 -0.43 -1.51
CA LEU A 102 3.33 0.49 -1.67
C LEU A 102 4.13 0.20 -2.94
N ARG A 103 4.41 -1.06 -3.25
CA ARG A 103 5.07 -1.42 -4.52
C ARG A 103 4.31 -0.92 -5.75
N ARG A 104 2.99 -1.03 -5.71
CA ARG A 104 2.12 -0.65 -6.82
C ARG A 104 1.99 0.86 -6.97
N LEU A 105 1.72 1.59 -5.88
CA LEU A 105 1.42 3.02 -5.91
C LEU A 105 2.67 3.90 -5.87
N HIS A 106 3.77 3.39 -5.29
CA HIS A 106 5.02 4.11 -5.09
C HIS A 106 6.23 3.34 -5.65
N PRO A 107 6.29 3.13 -6.99
CA PRO A 107 7.33 2.30 -7.61
C PRO A 107 8.76 2.83 -7.45
N HIS A 108 8.93 4.09 -7.07
CA HIS A 108 10.21 4.69 -6.73
C HIS A 108 10.77 4.19 -5.38
N LEU A 109 9.89 3.69 -4.49
CA LEU A 109 10.30 3.05 -3.23
C LEU A 109 10.79 1.63 -3.52
N GLN A 110 12.08 1.51 -3.80
CA GLN A 110 12.66 0.22 -4.17
C GLN A 110 12.80 -0.70 -2.97
N PRO A 111 12.24 -1.94 -3.00
CA PRO A 111 12.40 -2.90 -1.93
C PRO A 111 13.88 -3.24 -1.67
N ARG A 112 14.20 -3.49 -0.40
CA ARG A 112 15.53 -3.93 0.05
C ARG A 112 15.41 -5.21 0.85
N ARG A 113 16.38 -6.11 0.69
CA ARG A 113 16.46 -7.32 1.52
C ARG A 113 17.15 -6.97 2.83
N LEU A 114 16.40 -7.12 3.92
CA LEU A 114 16.88 -6.83 5.27
C LEU A 114 16.73 -8.08 6.15
N ARG A 115 17.61 -8.19 7.14
CA ARG A 115 17.49 -9.21 8.20
C ARG A 115 16.42 -8.79 9.20
N LYS A 116 15.85 -9.75 9.90
CA LYS A 116 14.87 -9.50 10.96
C LYS A 116 15.40 -8.55 12.04
N SER A 117 16.68 -8.65 12.42
CA SER A 117 17.30 -7.72 13.38
C SER A 117 17.23 -6.26 12.91
N THR A 118 17.52 -6.00 11.65
CA THR A 118 17.41 -4.65 11.06
C THR A 118 15.96 -4.17 11.02
N LEU A 119 14.99 -5.06 10.73
CA LEU A 119 13.57 -4.71 10.76
C LEU A 119 13.09 -4.34 12.15
N LEU A 120 13.55 -5.04 13.18
CA LEU A 120 13.26 -4.69 14.58
C LEU A 120 13.81 -3.31 14.92
N ALA A 121 15.06 -3.01 14.53
CA ALA A 121 15.66 -1.69 14.73
C ALA A 121 14.85 -0.57 14.06
N LEU A 122 14.41 -0.78 12.82
CA LEU A 122 13.56 0.16 12.09
C LEU A 122 12.20 0.33 12.77
N SER A 123 11.54 -0.77 13.17
CA SER A 123 10.24 -0.74 13.87
C SER A 123 10.34 0.06 15.16
N TRP A 124 11.34 -0.24 15.99
CA TRP A 124 11.54 0.46 17.26
C TRP A 124 11.86 1.94 17.07
N ALA A 125 12.66 2.28 16.06
CA ALA A 125 12.94 3.68 15.76
C ALA A 125 11.67 4.46 15.36
N ILE A 126 10.80 3.87 14.53
CA ILE A 126 9.51 4.47 14.14
C ILE A 126 8.59 4.60 15.37
N GLU A 127 8.46 3.54 16.17
CA GLU A 127 7.63 3.51 17.36
C GLU A 127 8.09 4.54 18.40
N ASP A 128 9.40 4.68 18.65
CA ASP A 128 9.94 5.64 19.61
C ASP A 128 9.80 7.09 19.14
N GLU A 129 9.99 7.37 17.83
CA GLU A 129 9.72 8.71 17.32
C GLU A 129 8.22 9.04 17.39
N CYS A 130 7.35 8.04 17.16
CA CYS A 130 5.92 8.19 17.33
C CYS A 130 5.57 8.52 18.79
N LEU A 131 6.12 7.78 19.75
CA LEU A 131 5.95 8.06 21.20
C LEU A 131 6.45 9.45 21.61
N ALA A 132 7.57 9.88 21.04
CA ALA A 132 8.22 11.13 21.44
C ALA A 132 7.58 12.37 20.82
N ARG A 133 6.99 12.27 19.61
CA ARG A 133 6.66 13.45 18.79
C ARG A 133 5.30 13.42 18.12
N ALA A 134 4.78 12.23 17.79
CA ALA A 134 3.59 12.13 16.97
C ALA A 134 2.31 12.34 17.79
N GLY A 135 1.98 13.58 18.05
CA GLY A 135 0.70 13.94 18.64
C GLY A 135 -0.47 13.50 17.73
N ARG A 136 -1.40 12.70 18.29
CA ARG A 136 -2.63 12.26 17.58
C ARG A 136 -2.38 11.40 16.32
N ALA A 137 -1.25 10.65 16.28
CA ALA A 137 -1.00 9.71 15.21
C ALA A 137 -2.08 8.60 15.13
N ARG A 138 -2.33 8.08 13.94
CA ARG A 138 -2.95 6.77 13.77
C ARG A 138 -1.82 5.76 13.55
N VAL A 139 -1.75 4.76 14.41
CA VAL A 139 -0.66 3.77 14.38
C VAL A 139 -1.23 2.41 14.01
N PHE A 140 -0.66 1.79 12.99
CA PHE A 140 -1.04 0.45 12.55
C PHE A 140 0.16 -0.48 12.67
N GLY A 141 -0.07 -1.69 13.20
CA GLY A 141 0.92 -2.75 13.25
C GLY A 141 0.39 -4.06 12.70
N ALA A 142 1.13 -4.68 11.80
CA ALA A 142 0.86 -6.05 11.37
C ALA A 142 1.92 -6.99 11.93
N PHE A 143 1.46 -7.97 12.70
CA PHE A 143 2.28 -9.00 13.33
C PHE A 143 1.96 -10.34 12.71
N GLN A 144 2.96 -11.05 12.24
CA GLN A 144 2.79 -12.36 11.60
C GLN A 144 2.12 -13.38 12.54
N GLN A 145 2.40 -13.30 13.84
CA GLN A 145 1.91 -14.21 14.88
C GLN A 145 1.69 -13.44 16.19
N GLU A 146 0.74 -13.89 16.99
CA GLU A 146 0.42 -13.31 18.30
C GLU A 146 1.64 -13.15 19.20
N ARG A 147 2.55 -14.13 19.22
CA ARG A 147 3.77 -14.08 20.05
C ARG A 147 4.63 -12.84 19.78
N PHE A 148 4.65 -12.34 18.53
CA PHE A 148 5.40 -11.13 18.19
C PHE A 148 4.70 -9.88 18.71
N TYR A 149 3.36 -9.85 18.65
CA TYR A 149 2.60 -8.80 19.31
C TYR A 149 2.80 -8.84 20.83
N ARG A 150 2.73 -10.01 21.47
CA ARG A 150 2.96 -10.15 22.91
C ARG A 150 4.33 -9.62 23.34
N ALA A 151 5.36 -9.87 22.55
CA ALA A 151 6.71 -9.33 22.81
C ALA A 151 6.77 -7.80 22.71
N ALA A 152 5.91 -7.17 21.89
CA ALA A 152 5.83 -5.73 21.71
C ALA A 152 4.72 -5.06 22.57
N GLN A 153 3.93 -5.82 23.31
CA GLN A 153 2.67 -5.40 23.93
C GLN A 153 2.81 -4.18 24.85
N GLU A 154 3.84 -4.12 25.67
CA GLU A 154 4.04 -2.99 26.58
C GLU A 154 4.28 -1.69 25.80
N ARG A 155 5.11 -1.74 24.76
CA ARG A 155 5.37 -0.59 23.90
C ARG A 155 4.11 -0.15 23.15
N TRP A 156 3.30 -1.10 22.69
CA TRP A 156 2.04 -0.80 21.99
C TRP A 156 0.95 -0.25 22.92
N ARG A 157 0.98 -0.61 24.21
CA ARG A 157 0.14 0.05 25.23
C ARG A 157 0.53 1.51 25.43
N GLU A 158 1.83 1.82 25.44
CA GLU A 158 2.28 3.22 25.53
C GLU A 158 1.91 4.00 24.27
N LEU A 159 2.04 3.41 23.07
CA LEU A 159 1.56 4.02 21.83
C LEU A 159 0.07 4.32 21.90
N ALA A 160 -0.75 3.40 22.40
CA ALA A 160 -2.20 3.60 22.53
C ALA A 160 -2.59 4.74 23.47
N ARG A 161 -1.74 5.12 24.42
CA ARG A 161 -1.98 6.24 25.34
C ARG A 161 -1.78 7.61 24.67
N VAL A 162 -0.88 7.70 23.71
CA VAL A 162 -0.51 8.98 23.06
C VAL A 162 -1.09 9.13 21.66
N ALA A 163 -1.33 8.03 20.98
CA ALA A 163 -1.90 8.01 19.65
C ALA A 163 -3.41 8.36 19.68
N ARG A 164 -3.93 8.84 18.56
CA ARG A 164 -5.38 8.98 18.35
C ARG A 164 -6.07 7.61 18.30
N SER A 165 -5.42 6.65 17.67
CA SER A 165 -5.85 5.25 17.61
C SER A 165 -4.67 4.34 17.30
N THR A 166 -4.70 3.11 17.81
CA THR A 166 -3.81 2.03 17.41
C THR A 166 -4.63 0.89 16.82
N VAL A 167 -4.12 0.28 15.76
CA VAL A 167 -4.74 -0.89 15.11
C VAL A 167 -3.70 -2.00 15.02
N VAL A 168 -4.00 -3.14 15.59
CA VAL A 168 -3.15 -4.33 15.60
C VAL A 168 -3.79 -5.41 14.73
N LEU A 169 -3.11 -5.78 13.65
CA LEU A 169 -3.50 -6.87 12.77
C LEU A 169 -2.58 -8.06 13.03
N ALA A 170 -3.13 -9.19 13.49
CA ALA A 170 -2.35 -10.38 13.79
C ALA A 170 -3.22 -11.64 13.77
N ASP A 171 -2.56 -12.79 13.83
CA ASP A 171 -3.21 -14.05 14.18
C ASP A 171 -3.52 -14.01 15.70
N LEU A 172 -4.72 -13.57 16.04
CA LEU A 172 -5.16 -13.35 17.40
C LEU A 172 -6.17 -14.46 17.81
N ASP A 173 -5.68 -15.62 18.09
CA ASP A 173 -6.49 -16.72 18.63
C ASP A 173 -5.81 -17.32 19.87
N PRO A 174 -6.35 -17.12 21.08
CA PRO A 174 -7.56 -16.35 21.41
C PRO A 174 -7.37 -14.83 21.30
N GLU A 175 -8.48 -14.11 21.13
CA GLU A 175 -8.49 -12.64 21.09
C GLU A 175 -7.89 -12.06 22.39
N PRO A 176 -6.97 -11.09 22.30
CA PRO A 176 -6.36 -10.48 23.48
C PRO A 176 -7.36 -9.66 24.28
N ALA A 177 -7.09 -9.48 25.58
CA ALA A 177 -7.90 -8.61 26.43
C ALA A 177 -7.97 -7.20 25.82
N PRO A 178 -9.13 -6.52 25.88
CA PRO A 178 -9.29 -5.18 25.32
C PRO A 178 -8.28 -4.18 25.93
N VAL A 179 -7.66 -3.39 25.06
CA VAL A 179 -6.77 -2.30 25.44
C VAL A 179 -7.41 -0.99 24.97
N PRO A 180 -7.66 -0.03 25.88
CA PRO A 180 -8.23 1.26 25.50
C PRO A 180 -7.43 1.94 24.39
N GLY A 181 -8.12 2.42 23.34
CA GLY A 181 -7.48 3.07 22.18
C GLY A 181 -6.84 2.12 21.19
N THR A 182 -7.00 0.79 21.36
CA THR A 182 -6.48 -0.22 20.44
C THR A 182 -7.61 -1.04 19.83
N THR A 183 -7.62 -1.11 18.51
CA THR A 183 -8.46 -1.99 17.71
C THR A 183 -7.68 -3.24 17.35
N PHE A 184 -8.20 -4.42 17.68
CA PHE A 184 -7.60 -5.69 17.32
C PHE A 184 -8.32 -6.29 16.10
N VAL A 185 -7.59 -6.63 15.06
CA VAL A 185 -8.10 -7.25 13.84
C VAL A 185 -7.49 -8.64 13.69
N HIS A 186 -8.31 -9.68 13.85
CA HIS A 186 -7.87 -11.06 13.65
C HIS A 186 -7.61 -11.32 12.16
N LEU A 187 -6.41 -11.81 11.83
CA LEU A 187 -6.03 -12.24 10.49
C LEU A 187 -6.30 -13.74 10.32
N PRO A 188 -7.22 -14.16 9.44
CA PRO A 188 -7.46 -15.58 9.16
C PRO A 188 -6.24 -16.25 8.52
N ALA A 189 -6.21 -17.60 8.53
CA ALA A 189 -5.04 -18.39 8.14
C ALA A 189 -4.55 -18.14 6.71
N ASP A 190 -5.45 -17.77 5.81
CA ASP A 190 -5.20 -17.48 4.40
C ASP A 190 -4.91 -16.00 4.11
N ALA A 191 -5.01 -15.12 5.11
CA ALA A 191 -4.75 -13.70 4.92
C ALA A 191 -3.28 -13.43 4.51
N PRO A 192 -3.03 -12.73 3.40
CA PRO A 192 -1.67 -12.39 2.95
C PRO A 192 -0.83 -11.68 4.02
N MET A 193 -1.48 -10.81 4.81
CA MET A 193 -0.81 -10.05 5.86
C MET A 193 -0.27 -10.90 7.01
N ARG A 194 -0.62 -12.19 7.13
CA ARG A 194 0.06 -13.11 8.07
C ARG A 194 1.53 -13.35 7.75
N ARG A 195 1.97 -13.04 6.53
CA ARG A 195 3.38 -13.11 6.12
C ARG A 195 4.04 -11.75 6.06
N GLU A 196 3.29 -10.72 6.41
CA GLU A 196 3.74 -9.34 6.33
C GLU A 196 4.03 -8.78 7.74
N TRP A 197 5.09 -8.04 7.82
CA TRP A 197 5.44 -7.19 8.96
C TRP A 197 5.16 -5.74 8.56
N ALA A 198 4.35 -5.02 9.28
CA ALA A 198 4.16 -3.60 9.03
C ALA A 198 4.11 -2.80 10.34
N VAL A 199 4.70 -1.61 10.30
CA VAL A 199 4.52 -0.54 11.28
C VAL A 199 4.27 0.74 10.50
N VAL A 200 3.11 1.37 10.72
CA VAL A 200 2.70 2.59 10.04
C VAL A 200 2.30 3.62 11.09
N CYS A 201 2.98 4.76 11.10
CA CYS A 201 2.65 5.92 11.90
C CYS A 201 2.15 7.03 10.97
N ASP A 202 0.83 7.18 10.82
CA ASP A 202 0.20 8.24 10.04
C ASP A 202 -0.06 9.44 10.96
N ALA A 203 0.90 10.35 10.99
CA ALA A 203 0.90 11.55 11.82
C ALA A 203 1.21 12.79 10.97
N ALA A 204 0.70 13.95 11.40
CA ALA A 204 0.91 15.20 10.68
C ALA A 204 2.35 15.70 10.75
N ASP A 205 3.02 15.44 11.85
CA ASP A 205 4.36 15.92 12.18
C ASP A 205 5.46 14.86 12.06
N HIS A 206 5.10 13.57 12.00
CA HIS A 206 6.08 12.48 11.91
C HIS A 206 5.53 11.26 11.16
N PRO A 207 5.20 11.38 9.86
CA PRO A 207 4.77 10.22 9.07
C PRO A 207 5.94 9.25 8.85
N ALA A 208 5.71 7.97 9.14
CA ALA A 208 6.68 6.92 8.87
C ALA A 208 5.97 5.57 8.62
N ALA A 209 6.47 4.79 7.67
CA ALA A 209 5.99 3.45 7.41
C ALA A 209 7.14 2.49 7.12
N LEU A 210 7.04 1.30 7.65
CA LEU A 210 7.82 0.12 7.32
C LEU A 210 6.85 -0.99 6.96
N THR A 211 7.09 -1.66 5.85
CA THR A 211 6.46 -2.93 5.53
C THR A 211 7.49 -3.91 5.00
N ALA A 212 7.32 -5.19 5.33
CA ALA A 212 8.26 -6.22 4.95
C ALA A 212 7.56 -7.56 4.70
N TRP A 213 7.91 -8.20 3.60
CA TRP A 213 7.40 -9.51 3.22
C TRP A 213 8.46 -10.58 3.46
N GLU A 214 8.10 -11.60 4.24
CA GLU A 214 9.03 -12.69 4.53
C GLU A 214 9.34 -13.51 3.28
N LEU A 215 10.64 -13.70 3.00
CA LEU A 215 11.07 -14.56 1.90
C LEU A 215 10.72 -16.04 2.19
N PRO A 216 10.31 -16.82 1.19
CA PRO A 216 9.98 -18.23 1.37
C PRO A 216 11.22 -19.09 1.68
N GLY A 217 10.99 -20.30 2.20
CA GLY A 217 12.04 -21.31 2.35
C GLY A 217 12.98 -21.10 3.54
N GLN A 218 12.60 -20.34 4.56
CA GLN A 218 13.46 -19.99 5.70
C GLN A 218 13.17 -20.75 7.00
N SER A 219 12.50 -21.90 6.93
CA SER A 219 12.12 -22.68 8.13
C SER A 219 13.29 -23.15 8.99
N THR A 220 14.47 -23.29 8.40
CA THR A 220 15.73 -23.73 9.08
C THR A 220 16.66 -22.57 9.43
N VAL A 221 16.31 -21.33 9.03
CA VAL A 221 17.13 -20.15 9.32
C VAL A 221 16.83 -19.68 10.75
N ALA A 222 17.88 -19.33 11.50
CA ALA A 222 17.72 -18.76 12.83
C ALA A 222 16.83 -17.49 12.76
N ASP A 223 15.93 -17.33 13.70
CA ASP A 223 14.87 -16.29 13.65
C ASP A 223 15.42 -14.88 13.40
N ARG A 224 16.52 -14.51 14.04
CA ARG A 224 17.17 -13.20 13.87
C ARG A 224 17.78 -12.97 12.47
N ASP A 225 18.14 -14.06 11.77
CA ASP A 225 18.83 -14.00 10.47
C ASP A 225 17.86 -14.16 9.29
N ARG A 226 16.57 -14.34 9.56
CA ARG A 226 15.53 -14.43 8.52
C ARG A 226 15.52 -13.17 7.68
N LEU A 227 15.37 -13.35 6.38
CA LEU A 227 15.40 -12.28 5.38
C LEU A 227 13.98 -11.89 4.96
N PHE A 228 13.82 -10.60 4.77
CA PHE A 228 12.57 -9.98 4.33
C PHE A 228 12.85 -9.05 3.15
N GLU A 229 11.93 -8.99 2.22
CA GLU A 229 11.87 -7.93 1.22
C GLU A 229 11.09 -6.76 1.82
N SER A 230 11.73 -5.60 1.98
CA SER A 230 11.24 -4.53 2.85
C SER A 230 11.20 -3.19 2.14
N ILE A 231 10.19 -2.40 2.42
CA ILE A 231 10.05 -1.00 2.02
C ILE A 231 9.88 -0.18 3.30
N TRP A 232 10.63 0.91 3.42
CA TRP A 232 10.38 1.91 4.45
C TRP A 232 10.39 3.30 3.85
N THR A 233 9.60 4.21 4.42
CA THR A 233 9.43 5.56 3.90
C THR A 233 8.96 6.52 4.97
N VAL A 234 9.26 7.80 4.76
CA VAL A 234 8.70 8.94 5.51
C VAL A 234 7.90 9.86 4.57
N GLU A 235 7.63 9.43 3.35
CA GLU A 235 6.81 10.18 2.40
C GLU A 235 5.34 10.18 2.83
N PRO A 236 4.73 11.33 3.13
CA PRO A 236 3.38 11.40 3.71
C PRO A 236 2.31 10.69 2.86
N GLY A 237 2.38 10.82 1.53
CA GLY A 237 1.45 10.14 0.62
C GLY A 237 1.56 8.62 0.69
N ALA A 238 2.78 8.09 0.73
CA ALA A 238 3.02 6.66 0.83
C ALA A 238 2.62 6.10 2.21
N VAL A 239 2.90 6.84 3.28
CA VAL A 239 2.46 6.49 4.64
C VAL A 239 0.94 6.45 4.73
N ARG A 240 0.24 7.46 4.17
CA ARG A 240 -1.22 7.48 4.10
C ARG A 240 -1.79 6.30 3.32
N ASP A 241 -1.18 5.91 2.20
CA ASP A 241 -1.62 4.75 1.42
C ASP A 241 -1.36 3.43 2.16
N ALA A 242 -0.27 3.34 2.92
CA ALA A 242 -0.01 2.22 3.82
C ALA A 242 -1.08 2.11 4.92
N ALA A 243 -1.44 3.23 5.56
CA ALA A 243 -2.50 3.29 6.57
C ALA A 243 -3.87 2.87 5.99
N ARG A 244 -4.20 3.36 4.79
CA ARG A 244 -5.43 2.96 4.07
C ARG A 244 -5.44 1.46 3.77
N ALA A 245 -4.32 0.87 3.38
CA ALA A 245 -4.24 -0.57 3.15
C ALA A 245 -4.56 -1.37 4.43
N CYS A 246 -4.02 -0.96 5.58
CA CYS A 246 -4.35 -1.58 6.87
C CYS A 246 -5.85 -1.45 7.21
N ALA A 247 -6.44 -0.26 7.02
CA ALA A 247 -7.86 -0.03 7.27
C ALA A 247 -8.76 -0.82 6.30
N GLN A 248 -8.35 -0.99 5.04
CA GLN A 248 -9.04 -1.84 4.07
C GLN A 248 -9.04 -3.31 4.48
N VAL A 249 -7.93 -3.81 5.02
CA VAL A 249 -7.89 -5.18 5.59
C VAL A 249 -8.91 -5.32 6.71
N ALA A 250 -8.94 -4.38 7.66
CA ALA A 250 -9.92 -4.40 8.75
C ALA A 250 -11.37 -4.39 8.22
N GLN A 251 -11.68 -3.55 7.23
CA GLN A 251 -13.00 -3.48 6.61
C GLN A 251 -13.37 -4.79 5.89
N GLN A 252 -12.47 -5.36 5.10
CA GLN A 252 -12.75 -6.60 4.35
C GLN A 252 -12.93 -7.81 5.26
N LEU A 253 -12.26 -7.81 6.41
CA LEU A 253 -12.46 -8.83 7.45
C LEU A 253 -13.71 -8.56 8.32
N GLY A 254 -14.53 -7.57 7.97
CA GLY A 254 -15.79 -7.26 8.64
C GLY A 254 -15.62 -6.58 10.00
N HIS A 255 -14.43 -6.01 10.30
CA HIS A 255 -14.24 -5.33 11.57
C HIS A 255 -15.09 -4.04 11.63
N PRO A 256 -15.86 -3.80 12.71
CA PRO A 256 -16.80 -2.66 12.78
C PRO A 256 -16.19 -1.30 12.56
N GLU A 257 -14.94 -1.10 12.98
CA GLU A 257 -14.23 0.18 12.84
C GLU A 257 -13.55 0.36 11.47
N GLY A 258 -13.49 -0.67 10.62
CA GLY A 258 -12.78 -0.60 9.34
C GLY A 258 -13.27 0.51 8.42
N ALA A 259 -14.58 0.66 8.28
CA ALA A 259 -15.19 1.72 7.47
C ALA A 259 -14.94 3.12 8.05
N ALA A 260 -15.01 3.28 9.37
CA ALA A 260 -14.75 4.56 10.05
C ALA A 260 -13.30 4.98 9.89
N LEU A 261 -12.35 4.06 10.02
CA LEU A 261 -10.91 4.32 9.78
C LEU A 261 -10.65 4.79 8.35
N LEU A 262 -11.28 4.17 7.35
CA LEU A 262 -11.15 4.58 5.96
C LEU A 262 -11.74 5.96 5.70
N TYR A 263 -12.91 6.26 6.28
CA TYR A 263 -13.51 7.58 6.19
C TYR A 263 -12.58 8.66 6.77
N ASP A 264 -12.07 8.46 7.98
CA ASP A 264 -11.15 9.36 8.65
C ASP A 264 -9.86 9.62 7.84
N LEU A 265 -9.30 8.55 7.24
CA LEU A 265 -8.11 8.64 6.40
C LEU A 265 -8.36 9.30 5.04
N ALA A 266 -9.63 9.36 4.59
CA ALA A 266 -10.03 10.06 3.37
C ALA A 266 -10.32 11.55 3.62
N ASP A 267 -10.93 11.87 4.76
CA ASP A 267 -11.35 13.23 5.12
C ASP A 267 -10.16 14.12 5.52
N GLU A 268 -9.18 13.56 6.22
CA GLU A 268 -7.97 14.29 6.61
C GLU A 268 -6.91 14.30 5.51
N PRO A 269 -6.31 15.46 5.18
CA PRO A 269 -5.21 15.51 4.23
C PRO A 269 -3.99 14.72 4.74
N ALA A 270 -3.18 14.22 3.82
CA ALA A 270 -1.89 13.64 4.19
C ALA A 270 -1.00 14.73 4.82
N ALA A 271 -0.06 14.31 5.69
CA ALA A 271 0.92 15.20 6.29
C ALA A 271 1.68 16.04 5.25
N PRO A 272 2.18 17.21 5.61
CA PRO A 272 3.12 17.94 4.77
C PRO A 272 4.45 17.14 4.60
N PRO A 273 5.30 17.49 3.63
CA PRO A 273 6.61 16.88 3.49
C PRO A 273 7.42 16.95 4.79
N VAL A 274 8.09 15.85 5.15
CA VAL A 274 8.91 15.75 6.36
C VAL A 274 10.10 16.69 6.27
N GLU A 275 10.34 17.45 7.32
CA GLU A 275 11.53 18.29 7.40
C GLU A 275 12.81 17.44 7.56
N LEU A 276 13.93 17.94 7.03
CA LEU A 276 15.22 17.24 7.07
C LEU A 276 15.63 16.87 8.50
N VAL A 277 15.34 17.72 9.48
CA VAL A 277 15.64 17.49 10.90
C VAL A 277 14.90 16.28 11.44
N GLN A 278 13.62 16.12 11.07
CA GLN A 278 12.80 14.98 11.49
C GLN A 278 13.30 13.67 10.86
N ALA A 279 13.60 13.69 9.56
CA ALA A 279 14.18 12.54 8.86
C ALA A 279 15.54 12.15 9.46
N THR A 280 16.37 13.13 9.80
CA THR A 280 17.68 12.90 10.45
C THR A 280 17.54 12.30 11.85
N SER A 281 16.56 12.74 12.64
CA SER A 281 16.28 12.18 13.96
C SER A 281 15.94 10.70 13.87
N LEU A 282 15.02 10.33 12.98
CA LEU A 282 14.66 8.93 12.74
C LEU A 282 15.87 8.12 12.28
N LEU A 283 16.65 8.62 11.32
CA LEU A 283 17.83 7.93 10.81
C LEU A 283 18.87 7.67 11.92
N ASN A 284 19.15 8.67 12.77
CA ASN A 284 20.08 8.53 13.88
C ASN A 284 19.62 7.45 14.87
N ARG A 285 18.32 7.37 15.14
CA ARG A 285 17.76 6.34 16.01
C ARG A 285 17.87 4.95 15.38
N VAL A 286 17.60 4.82 14.07
CA VAL A 286 17.80 3.57 13.34
C VAL A 286 19.25 3.10 13.42
N VAL A 287 20.21 4.01 13.18
CA VAL A 287 21.65 3.68 13.26
C VAL A 287 22.02 3.22 14.68
N ALA A 288 21.54 3.91 15.70
CA ALA A 288 21.81 3.52 17.10
C ALA A 288 21.29 2.12 17.45
N TYR A 289 20.07 1.78 16.99
CA TYR A 289 19.53 0.42 17.20
C TYR A 289 20.23 -0.64 16.39
N VAL A 290 20.62 -0.37 15.15
CA VAL A 290 21.39 -1.32 14.34
C VAL A 290 22.75 -1.62 14.98
N ASP A 291 23.42 -0.59 15.49
CA ASP A 291 24.73 -0.73 16.17
C ASP A 291 24.65 -1.59 17.44
N GLN A 292 23.56 -1.48 18.21
CA GLN A 292 23.35 -2.32 19.40
C GLN A 292 23.21 -3.82 19.10
N TRP A 293 22.95 -4.20 17.85
CA TRP A 293 22.67 -5.58 17.46
C TRP A 293 23.64 -6.15 16.42
N ALA A 294 24.61 -5.36 16.02
CA ALA A 294 25.71 -5.80 15.16
C ALA A 294 26.72 -6.67 15.95
#